data_23bfda741542cf45f5ae24cf817296e6
#
_entry.id   23bfda741542cf45f5ae24cf817296e6
#
_cell.length_a   1.000
_cell.length_b   1.000
_cell.length_c   1.000
_cell.angle_alpha   90.00
_cell.angle_beta   90.00
_cell.angle_gamma   90.00
#
_symmetry.space_group_name_H-M   'P 1'
#
loop_
_entity.id
_entity.type
_entity.pdbx_description
1 polymer ?
#
loop_
_entity_poly.entity_id
_entity_poly.type
_entity_poly.pdbx_seq_one_letter_code
_entity_poly.pdbx_strand_id
1 'polypeptide(L)'
;HTPFFNGQDGFLTTHTIQDILLPEPEMMKSYVGDPNDKLVNLMDPYHPIQSGTVQNQDSYMKGKVSQRYYTDHVNAYLKSAMDDFYDQTGRKYEMVSSYKMDDAEWAIVGMGTMIESAQAVVDYLRETRSLKVGCVHVTAFRPFPSSEIVEALEHVKGFSVLERMDNPLAESNPLTMEIKAAFADFSSHNSNNEIHIPKIYSGSAGLGSRDVRPSDIIAVFENMMEDQKRTFTVGIQHPLSVNTEENPDIRPQGMFSMRGHSVGGYGSVTTNKIIATIVADLFNLHVQAYPKYGSEKKGLPTTYFMTAGPEPILTHSELEFVEFVALNDVNAFNLSNPLTGLKDQGTLFIQTHLTEEEAILDSIPKWAKHTLIKNQMKLFALDTKEISRQVSTRPELIQRMQGIVLLGVFLRVTPFSERFNMDKKSLMEGVEKSIRKYFGKKGEQIVLDNLKAVSMGYENVISVNLKSQKGVLV
;
A
#
# COMPACT_ATOMS: atom_id res chain seq x y z
N HIS A 1 25.35 -0.44 -21.76
CA HIS A 1 25.43 -1.47 -20.68
C HIS A 1 25.68 -0.81 -19.33
N THR A 2 24.74 0.01 -18.85
CA THR A 2 24.83 0.63 -17.53
C THR A 2 24.12 -0.26 -16.53
N PRO A 3 24.76 -0.66 -15.41
CA PRO A 3 24.09 -1.36 -14.33
C PRO A 3 22.93 -0.51 -13.78
N PHE A 4 21.82 -1.16 -13.48
CA PHE A 4 20.61 -0.51 -13.03
C PHE A 4 20.08 -1.15 -11.74
N PHE A 5 19.72 -0.33 -10.76
CA PHE A 5 19.06 -0.77 -9.54
C PHE A 5 17.63 -0.22 -9.50
N ASN A 6 16.66 -1.12 -9.39
CA ASN A 6 15.28 -0.76 -9.11
C ASN A 6 14.95 -1.13 -7.66
N GLY A 7 14.53 -0.16 -6.88
CA GLY A 7 14.12 -0.32 -5.49
C GLY A 7 12.64 -0.09 -5.31
N GLN A 8 12.07 -0.79 -4.33
CA GLN A 8 10.69 -0.59 -3.91
C GLN A 8 10.57 -0.73 -2.40
N ASP A 9 9.53 -0.14 -1.81
CA ASP A 9 9.29 -0.22 -0.37
C ASP A 9 9.08 -1.66 0.07
N GLY A 10 9.85 -2.10 1.06
CA GLY A 10 9.68 -3.40 1.68
C GLY A 10 8.36 -3.48 2.45
N PHE A 11 7.72 -4.64 2.49
CA PHE A 11 6.41 -4.92 3.06
C PHE A 11 5.25 -4.17 2.40
N LEU A 12 5.27 -2.84 2.37
CA LEU A 12 4.19 -2.00 1.84
C LEU A 12 3.92 -2.23 0.34
N THR A 13 4.92 -2.65 -0.40
CA THR A 13 4.78 -3.06 -1.80
C THR A 13 4.99 -4.56 -1.96
N THR A 14 6.05 -5.14 -1.37
CA THR A 14 6.45 -6.52 -1.62
C THR A 14 5.51 -7.58 -1.03
N HIS A 15 4.68 -7.24 -0.03
CA HIS A 15 3.71 -8.12 0.61
C HIS A 15 2.26 -7.67 0.40
N THR A 16 2.04 -6.69 -0.46
CA THR A 16 0.73 -6.15 -0.80
C THR A 16 0.24 -6.76 -2.11
N ILE A 17 -1.03 -7.09 -2.15
CA ILE A 17 -1.76 -7.41 -3.37
C ILE A 17 -2.43 -6.13 -3.81
N GLN A 18 -2.18 -5.73 -5.04
CA GLN A 18 -2.78 -4.56 -5.65
C GLN A 18 -2.88 -4.74 -7.15
N ASP A 19 -3.60 -3.84 -7.80
CA ASP A 19 -3.71 -3.84 -9.25
C ASP A 19 -2.39 -3.43 -9.88
N ILE A 20 -2.03 -4.13 -10.95
CA ILE A 20 -0.88 -3.80 -11.77
C ILE A 20 -1.26 -3.85 -13.25
N LEU A 21 -0.74 -2.92 -14.02
CA LEU A 21 -0.84 -2.92 -15.47
C LEU A 21 0.41 -3.59 -16.05
N LEU A 22 0.27 -4.82 -16.47
CA LEU A 22 1.34 -5.53 -17.16
C LEU A 22 1.41 -5.05 -18.62
N PRO A 23 2.61 -4.76 -19.15
CA PRO A 23 2.79 -4.55 -20.58
C PRO A 23 2.56 -5.86 -21.34
N GLU A 24 2.08 -5.76 -22.58
CA GLU A 24 1.95 -6.91 -23.47
C GLU A 24 3.33 -7.51 -23.81
N PRO A 25 3.47 -8.85 -23.89
CA PRO A 25 4.76 -9.49 -24.19
C PRO A 25 5.41 -9.01 -25.47
N GLU A 26 4.63 -8.78 -26.52
CA GLU A 26 5.09 -8.28 -27.82
C GLU A 26 5.60 -6.83 -27.70
N MET A 27 4.93 -6.00 -26.92
CA MET A 27 5.38 -4.63 -26.64
C MET A 27 6.69 -4.66 -25.84
N MET A 28 6.80 -5.48 -24.80
CA MET A 28 8.04 -5.63 -24.03
C MET A 28 9.20 -6.05 -24.90
N LYS A 29 8.98 -7.01 -25.82
CA LYS A 29 10.00 -7.45 -26.77
C LYS A 29 10.41 -6.33 -27.73
N SER A 30 9.47 -5.57 -28.24
CA SER A 30 9.73 -4.43 -29.13
C SER A 30 10.50 -3.32 -28.42
N TYR A 31 10.13 -3.00 -27.18
CA TYR A 31 10.75 -1.95 -26.38
C TYR A 31 12.19 -2.31 -25.95
N VAL A 32 12.40 -3.53 -25.44
CA VAL A 32 13.73 -3.99 -24.99
C VAL A 32 14.65 -4.33 -26.18
N GLY A 33 14.10 -4.85 -27.26
CA GLY A 33 14.83 -5.34 -28.42
C GLY A 33 15.48 -6.72 -28.17
N ASP A 34 16.28 -7.18 -29.13
CA ASP A 34 17.02 -8.43 -28.99
C ASP A 34 18.31 -8.19 -28.19
N PRO A 35 18.56 -8.94 -27.11
CA PRO A 35 19.80 -8.85 -26.36
C PRO A 35 21.06 -9.04 -27.20
N ASN A 36 21.00 -9.90 -28.23
CA ASN A 36 22.15 -10.17 -29.11
C ASN A 36 22.56 -8.96 -29.93
N ASP A 37 21.66 -8.04 -30.21
CA ASP A 37 21.97 -6.81 -30.98
C ASP A 37 22.70 -5.75 -30.11
N LYS A 38 22.60 -5.87 -28.81
CA LYS A 38 23.04 -4.83 -27.84
C LYS A 38 24.15 -5.30 -26.89
N LEU A 39 24.22 -6.59 -26.62
CA LEU A 39 25.22 -7.14 -25.69
C LEU A 39 26.51 -7.48 -26.42
N VAL A 40 27.62 -6.99 -25.88
CA VAL A 40 28.94 -7.39 -26.36
C VAL A 40 29.20 -8.82 -25.93
N ASN A 41 29.44 -9.70 -26.91
CA ASN A 41 29.80 -11.09 -26.62
C ASN A 41 31.29 -11.15 -26.18
N LEU A 42 31.50 -11.38 -24.90
CA LEU A 42 32.88 -11.50 -24.34
C LEU A 42 33.65 -12.73 -24.82
N MET A 43 32.94 -13.69 -25.41
CA MET A 43 33.51 -14.96 -25.89
C MET A 43 33.64 -14.99 -27.43
N ASP A 44 33.55 -13.83 -28.10
CA ASP A 44 33.72 -13.75 -29.54
C ASP A 44 35.20 -13.75 -29.89
N PRO A 45 35.72 -14.83 -30.54
CA PRO A 45 37.16 -14.92 -30.90
C PRO A 45 37.54 -14.00 -32.05
N TYR A 46 36.56 -13.51 -32.84
CA TYR A 46 36.81 -12.59 -33.96
C TYR A 46 36.82 -11.12 -33.52
N HIS A 47 36.21 -10.81 -32.39
CA HIS A 47 36.15 -9.46 -31.78
C HIS A 47 36.57 -9.57 -30.30
N PRO A 48 37.84 -9.91 -30.01
CA PRO A 48 38.28 -10.16 -28.63
C PRO A 48 38.20 -8.88 -27.78
N ILE A 49 37.69 -9.03 -26.58
CA ILE A 49 37.57 -7.95 -25.60
C ILE A 49 38.39 -8.32 -24.36
N GLN A 50 39.13 -7.35 -23.87
CA GLN A 50 39.81 -7.46 -22.58
C GLN A 50 38.91 -6.87 -21.50
N SER A 51 38.53 -7.67 -20.50
CA SER A 51 37.76 -7.25 -19.34
C SER A 51 38.45 -7.62 -18.05
N GLY A 52 38.15 -6.93 -16.95
CA GLY A 52 38.70 -7.22 -15.63
C GLY A 52 40.20 -6.89 -15.49
N THR A 53 40.72 -5.96 -16.27
CA THR A 53 42.11 -5.53 -16.25
C THR A 53 42.47 -4.90 -14.91
N VAL A 54 43.60 -5.31 -14.32
CA VAL A 54 44.21 -4.62 -13.16
C VAL A 54 44.70 -3.26 -13.62
N GLN A 55 44.26 -2.21 -12.95
CA GLN A 55 44.66 -0.82 -13.22
C GLN A 55 45.42 -0.26 -12.03
N ASN A 56 46.67 0.12 -12.27
CA ASN A 56 47.56 0.75 -11.29
C ASN A 56 47.34 2.28 -11.23
N GLN A 57 48.18 3.00 -10.46
CA GLN A 57 48.04 4.42 -10.20
C GLN A 57 48.02 5.30 -11.46
N ASP A 58 48.80 4.90 -12.49
CA ASP A 58 48.93 5.62 -13.76
C ASP A 58 47.70 5.47 -14.69
N SER A 59 46.90 4.40 -14.53
CA SER A 59 45.81 4.06 -15.42
C SER A 59 44.42 4.14 -14.78
N TYR A 60 44.28 3.82 -13.46
CA TYR A 60 42.99 3.73 -12.80
C TYR A 60 42.16 5.01 -12.89
N MET A 61 42.76 6.17 -12.53
CA MET A 61 42.06 7.45 -12.59
C MET A 61 41.62 7.82 -14.01
N LYS A 62 42.47 7.53 -15.02
CA LYS A 62 42.11 7.73 -16.44
C LYS A 62 40.94 6.85 -16.85
N GLY A 63 40.93 5.57 -16.44
CA GLY A 63 39.82 4.65 -16.68
C GLY A 63 38.52 5.11 -16.02
N LYS A 64 38.60 5.63 -14.79
CA LYS A 64 37.44 6.19 -14.09
C LYS A 64 36.87 7.43 -14.79
N VAL A 65 37.73 8.36 -15.17
CA VAL A 65 37.28 9.59 -15.87
C VAL A 65 36.72 9.27 -17.26
N SER A 66 37.31 8.30 -17.97
CA SER A 66 36.78 7.89 -19.28
C SER A 66 35.35 7.32 -19.24
N GLN A 67 34.92 6.77 -18.11
CA GLN A 67 33.52 6.33 -17.93
C GLN A 67 32.52 7.48 -18.02
N ARG A 68 32.94 8.71 -17.75
CA ARG A 68 32.07 9.90 -17.84
C ARG A 68 31.53 10.16 -19.22
N TYR A 69 32.25 9.72 -20.25
CA TYR A 69 31.75 9.75 -21.64
C TYR A 69 30.38 9.05 -21.76
N TYR A 70 30.14 8.01 -20.96
CA TYR A 70 28.87 7.29 -20.93
C TYR A 70 27.95 7.77 -19.80
N THR A 71 28.48 7.91 -18.59
CA THR A 71 27.68 8.17 -17.40
C THR A 71 27.06 9.56 -17.37
N ASP A 72 27.72 10.57 -17.95
CA ASP A 72 27.20 11.94 -18.05
C ASP A 72 25.97 12.05 -18.98
N HIS A 73 25.75 11.04 -19.83
CA HIS A 73 24.59 10.97 -20.74
C HIS A 73 23.42 10.11 -20.20
N VAL A 74 23.59 9.43 -19.08
CA VAL A 74 22.58 8.48 -18.54
C VAL A 74 21.26 9.18 -18.23
N ASN A 75 21.30 10.43 -17.80
CA ASN A 75 20.11 11.22 -17.55
C ASN A 75 19.25 11.39 -18.81
N ALA A 76 19.87 11.80 -19.92
CA ALA A 76 19.20 11.96 -21.21
C ALA A 76 18.66 10.61 -21.75
N TYR A 77 19.42 9.53 -21.60
CA TYR A 77 18.97 8.20 -22.03
C TYR A 77 17.81 7.68 -21.19
N LEU A 78 17.82 7.91 -19.88
CA LEU A 78 16.71 7.51 -19.02
C LEU A 78 15.43 8.26 -19.38
N LYS A 79 15.54 9.58 -19.60
CA LYS A 79 14.41 10.40 -20.05
C LYS A 79 13.86 9.90 -21.38
N SER A 80 14.72 9.71 -22.39
CA SER A 80 14.30 9.17 -23.70
C SER A 80 13.60 7.81 -23.55
N ALA A 81 14.11 6.91 -22.69
CA ALA A 81 13.48 5.62 -22.46
C ALA A 81 12.09 5.74 -21.81
N MET A 82 11.91 6.69 -20.88
CA MET A 82 10.61 6.98 -20.29
C MET A 82 9.63 7.56 -21.32
N ASP A 83 10.09 8.48 -22.18
CA ASP A 83 9.30 9.06 -23.26
C ASP A 83 8.87 7.98 -24.28
N ASP A 84 9.81 7.13 -24.73
CA ASP A 84 9.52 6.00 -25.61
C ASP A 84 8.50 5.02 -25.00
N PHE A 85 8.55 4.80 -23.69
CA PHE A 85 7.58 3.98 -22.99
C PHE A 85 6.21 4.64 -22.96
N TYR A 86 6.16 5.95 -22.75
CA TYR A 86 4.93 6.73 -22.79
C TYR A 86 4.29 6.66 -24.19
N ASP A 87 5.06 6.85 -25.25
CA ASP A 87 4.58 6.80 -26.63
C ASP A 87 3.95 5.44 -26.98
N GLN A 88 4.50 4.35 -26.43
CA GLN A 88 4.00 3.00 -26.70
C GLN A 88 2.81 2.59 -25.82
N THR A 89 2.65 3.17 -24.62
CA THR A 89 1.70 2.69 -23.61
C THR A 89 0.68 3.73 -23.14
N GLY A 90 0.93 5.01 -23.41
CA GLY A 90 0.19 6.12 -22.82
C GLY A 90 0.46 6.32 -21.31
N ARG A 91 1.39 5.55 -20.72
CA ARG A 91 1.74 5.64 -19.29
C ARG A 91 2.97 6.50 -19.10
N LYS A 92 2.78 7.66 -18.46
CA LYS A 92 3.84 8.63 -18.22
C LYS A 92 4.60 8.29 -16.95
N TYR A 93 5.92 8.13 -17.07
CA TYR A 93 6.87 8.04 -15.97
C TYR A 93 7.92 9.13 -16.15
N GLU A 94 8.32 9.75 -15.04
CA GLU A 94 9.29 10.85 -15.01
C GLU A 94 10.29 10.61 -13.88
N MET A 95 11.47 11.19 -13.99
CA MET A 95 12.47 11.12 -12.92
C MET A 95 12.02 11.90 -11.67
N VAL A 96 11.24 12.95 -11.89
CA VAL A 96 10.57 13.75 -10.87
C VAL A 96 9.14 14.00 -11.34
N SER A 97 8.16 13.71 -10.52
CA SER A 97 6.77 14.05 -10.81
C SER A 97 6.19 14.96 -9.73
N SER A 98 5.41 15.92 -10.17
CA SER A 98 4.79 16.96 -9.32
C SER A 98 3.30 16.70 -9.19
N TYR A 99 2.76 16.85 -7.98
CA TYR A 99 1.34 16.74 -7.70
C TYR A 99 0.82 18.01 -7.04
N LYS A 100 -0.09 18.73 -7.74
CA LYS A 100 -0.68 20.00 -7.29
C LYS A 100 0.35 21.06 -6.87
N MET A 101 1.46 21.15 -7.64
CA MET A 101 2.54 22.09 -7.36
C MET A 101 2.33 23.48 -7.98
N ASP A 102 1.46 23.68 -8.97
CA ASP A 102 1.34 24.93 -9.74
C ASP A 102 1.08 26.17 -8.87
N ASP A 103 0.35 26.02 -7.77
CA ASP A 103 0.03 27.11 -6.84
C ASP A 103 0.45 26.79 -5.40
N ALA A 104 1.27 25.75 -5.21
CA ALA A 104 1.68 25.31 -3.89
C ALA A 104 2.59 26.32 -3.20
N GLU A 105 2.31 26.59 -1.93
CA GLU A 105 3.15 27.38 -1.06
C GLU A 105 4.07 26.51 -0.18
N TRP A 106 3.65 25.26 0.05
CA TRP A 106 4.36 24.27 0.86
C TRP A 106 4.32 22.92 0.17
N ALA A 107 5.42 22.16 0.22
CA ALA A 107 5.50 20.87 -0.42
C ALA A 107 6.13 19.79 0.47
N ILE A 108 5.77 18.53 0.22
CA ILE A 108 6.51 17.36 0.69
C ILE A 108 7.23 16.74 -0.48
N VAL A 109 8.49 16.36 -0.28
CA VAL A 109 9.34 15.69 -1.27
C VAL A 109 9.78 14.35 -0.71
N GLY A 110 9.84 13.34 -1.53
CA GLY A 110 10.35 12.02 -1.12
C GLY A 110 10.31 10.99 -2.22
N MET A 111 10.50 9.74 -1.83
CA MET A 111 10.55 8.58 -2.71
C MET A 111 9.56 7.51 -2.22
N GLY A 112 9.06 6.70 -3.15
CA GLY A 112 8.25 5.54 -2.85
C GLY A 112 6.84 5.85 -2.31
N THR A 113 6.24 4.89 -1.64
CA THR A 113 4.82 4.90 -1.24
C THR A 113 4.42 6.02 -0.28
N MET A 114 5.36 6.63 0.44
CA MET A 114 5.06 7.78 1.30
C MET A 114 4.52 8.97 0.50
N ILE A 115 5.00 9.15 -0.73
CA ILE A 115 4.55 10.28 -1.56
C ILE A 115 3.18 10.01 -2.20
N GLU A 116 2.85 8.76 -2.52
CA GLU A 116 1.48 8.41 -2.91
C GLU A 116 0.49 8.71 -1.77
N SER A 117 0.83 8.36 -0.53
CA SER A 117 0.03 8.73 0.65
C SER A 117 -0.01 10.25 0.86
N ALA A 118 1.07 10.98 0.53
CA ALA A 118 1.08 12.44 0.60
C ALA A 118 0.14 13.08 -0.43
N GLN A 119 -0.05 12.49 -1.61
CA GLN A 119 -1.04 12.99 -2.59
C GLN A 119 -2.45 12.97 -2.00
N ALA A 120 -2.86 11.88 -1.36
CA ALA A 120 -4.16 11.79 -0.70
C ALA A 120 -4.34 12.82 0.44
N VAL A 121 -3.27 13.09 1.20
CA VAL A 121 -3.28 14.12 2.25
C VAL A 121 -3.33 15.53 1.64
N VAL A 122 -2.61 15.78 0.54
CA VAL A 122 -2.67 17.05 -0.20
C VAL A 122 -4.11 17.33 -0.64
N ASP A 123 -4.81 16.35 -1.19
CA ASP A 123 -6.21 16.49 -1.56
C ASP A 123 -7.08 16.86 -0.37
N TYR A 124 -6.96 16.11 0.72
CA TYR A 124 -7.68 16.37 1.96
C TYR A 124 -7.45 17.79 2.50
N LEU A 125 -6.19 18.24 2.60
CA LEU A 125 -5.85 19.56 3.12
C LEU A 125 -6.33 20.71 2.21
N ARG A 126 -6.29 20.51 0.90
CA ARG A 126 -6.83 21.46 -0.08
C ARG A 126 -8.35 21.58 0.02
N GLU A 127 -9.04 20.45 0.11
CA GLU A 127 -10.51 20.41 0.16
C GLU A 127 -11.07 20.92 1.48
N THR A 128 -10.48 20.52 2.61
CA THR A 128 -11.04 20.81 3.93
C THR A 128 -10.51 22.09 4.57
N ARG A 129 -9.26 22.47 4.27
CA ARG A 129 -8.59 23.62 4.89
C ARG A 129 -8.20 24.72 3.89
N SER A 130 -8.47 24.53 2.59
CA SER A 130 -8.09 25.45 1.52
C SER A 130 -6.59 25.81 1.51
N LEU A 131 -5.74 24.87 1.94
CA LEU A 131 -4.30 25.08 1.98
C LEU A 131 -3.70 24.86 0.59
N LYS A 132 -2.76 25.72 0.20
CA LYS A 132 -1.97 25.58 -1.03
C LYS A 132 -0.77 24.68 -0.78
N VAL A 133 -0.99 23.39 -0.82
CA VAL A 133 0.03 22.37 -0.57
C VAL A 133 0.16 21.44 -1.77
N GLY A 134 1.35 20.90 -1.97
CA GLY A 134 1.64 19.93 -3.03
C GLY A 134 2.67 18.90 -2.59
N CYS A 135 3.00 17.98 -3.47
CA CYS A 135 4.11 17.06 -3.23
C CYS A 135 4.88 16.72 -4.51
N VAL A 136 6.14 16.34 -4.32
CA VAL A 136 7.09 16.00 -5.38
C VAL A 136 7.62 14.58 -5.13
N HIS A 137 7.45 13.72 -6.10
CA HIS A 137 7.93 12.35 -6.08
C HIS A 137 9.22 12.22 -6.88
N VAL A 138 10.31 11.86 -6.22
CA VAL A 138 11.60 11.58 -6.85
C VAL A 138 11.65 10.09 -7.18
N THR A 139 11.55 9.74 -8.46
CA THR A 139 11.60 8.36 -8.93
C THR A 139 13.03 7.89 -9.20
N ALA A 140 13.88 8.78 -9.72
CA ALA A 140 15.28 8.49 -9.99
C ALA A 140 16.21 9.19 -8.99
N PHE A 141 16.87 8.42 -8.12
CA PHE A 141 17.88 8.98 -7.21
C PHE A 141 19.27 9.10 -7.86
N ARG A 142 19.56 8.28 -8.85
CA ARG A 142 20.77 8.32 -9.67
C ARG A 142 20.44 7.92 -11.12
N PRO A 143 20.81 8.73 -12.12
CA PRO A 143 21.42 10.07 -11.99
C PRO A 143 20.50 11.03 -11.26
N PHE A 144 21.07 12.00 -10.49
CA PHE A 144 20.23 12.92 -9.72
C PHE A 144 19.61 13.99 -10.63
N PRO A 145 18.28 14.17 -10.63
CA PRO A 145 17.58 15.09 -11.53
C PRO A 145 17.54 16.51 -10.94
N SER A 146 18.70 17.18 -10.83
CA SER A 146 18.86 18.44 -10.12
C SER A 146 18.00 19.56 -10.71
N SER A 147 17.94 19.69 -12.03
CA SER A 147 17.18 20.74 -12.72
C SER A 147 15.69 20.59 -12.48
N GLU A 148 15.17 19.37 -12.64
CA GLU A 148 13.75 19.06 -12.47
C GLU A 148 13.28 19.28 -11.01
N ILE A 149 14.14 18.97 -10.05
CA ILE A 149 13.85 19.19 -8.62
C ILE A 149 13.83 20.69 -8.29
N VAL A 150 14.80 21.46 -8.77
CA VAL A 150 14.82 22.90 -8.54
C VAL A 150 13.61 23.56 -9.18
N GLU A 151 13.31 23.25 -10.44
CA GLU A 151 12.15 23.76 -11.17
C GLU A 151 10.84 23.47 -10.43
N ALA A 152 10.69 22.26 -9.88
CA ALA A 152 9.50 21.87 -9.15
C ALA A 152 9.33 22.60 -7.81
N LEU A 153 10.41 23.11 -7.18
CA LEU A 153 10.41 23.57 -5.80
C LEU A 153 10.82 25.03 -5.60
N GLU A 154 11.43 25.71 -6.58
CA GLU A 154 11.98 27.07 -6.40
C GLU A 154 10.93 28.14 -6.02
N HIS A 155 9.67 27.90 -6.37
CA HIS A 155 8.58 28.86 -6.15
C HIS A 155 7.89 28.72 -4.78
N VAL A 156 8.10 27.61 -4.04
CA VAL A 156 7.43 27.39 -2.74
C VAL A 156 8.11 28.16 -1.60
N LYS A 157 7.38 28.45 -0.53
CA LYS A 157 7.93 29.03 0.70
C LYS A 157 8.86 28.08 1.45
N GLY A 158 8.54 26.80 1.40
CA GLY A 158 9.34 25.74 2.01
C GLY A 158 8.83 24.35 1.71
N PHE A 159 9.70 23.38 1.91
CA PHE A 159 9.35 21.97 1.71
C PHE A 159 10.05 21.06 2.72
N SER A 160 9.41 19.93 3.03
CA SER A 160 9.97 18.84 3.83
C SER A 160 10.39 17.68 2.95
N VAL A 161 11.59 17.20 3.11
CA VAL A 161 12.05 15.95 2.49
C VAL A 161 11.83 14.82 3.48
N LEU A 162 10.97 13.85 3.14
CA LEU A 162 10.70 12.66 3.94
C LEU A 162 11.49 11.47 3.41
N GLU A 163 12.27 10.84 4.27
CA GLU A 163 13.14 9.72 3.91
C GLU A 163 13.00 8.55 4.87
N ARG A 164 13.02 7.33 4.32
CA ARG A 164 13.15 6.08 5.12
C ARG A 164 14.59 5.87 5.57
N MET A 165 15.16 6.92 6.13
CA MET A 165 16.55 7.00 6.54
C MET A 165 16.66 7.91 7.77
N ASP A 166 17.64 7.65 8.61
CA ASP A 166 18.08 8.55 9.65
C ASP A 166 19.62 8.56 9.66
N ASN A 167 20.21 9.71 9.44
CA ASN A 167 21.65 9.88 9.34
C ASN A 167 22.18 10.90 10.36
N PRO A 168 22.27 10.52 11.63
CA PRO A 168 22.54 11.47 12.73
C PRO A 168 23.96 12.06 12.72
N LEU A 169 24.88 11.52 11.93
CA LEU A 169 26.26 12.02 11.81
C LEU A 169 26.47 12.91 10.58
N ALA A 170 25.43 13.15 9.79
CA ALA A 170 25.45 14.09 8.66
C ALA A 170 24.54 15.29 8.92
N GLU A 171 24.73 16.35 8.14
CA GLU A 171 23.89 17.57 8.23
C GLU A 171 22.42 17.32 7.88
N SER A 172 22.14 16.28 7.10
CA SER A 172 20.80 15.87 6.70
C SER A 172 20.82 14.46 6.15
N ASN A 173 19.64 13.90 5.90
CA ASN A 173 19.49 12.65 5.19
C ASN A 173 19.91 12.74 3.71
N PRO A 174 20.25 11.66 3.02
CA PRO A 174 20.89 11.66 1.71
C PRO A 174 20.12 12.42 0.62
N LEU A 175 18.81 12.21 0.47
CA LEU A 175 18.01 12.92 -0.52
C LEU A 175 17.98 14.43 -0.21
N THR A 176 17.82 14.79 1.06
CA THR A 176 17.86 16.18 1.52
C THR A 176 19.20 16.83 1.18
N MET A 177 20.32 16.12 1.34
CA MET A 177 21.67 16.64 1.00
C MET A 177 21.81 16.87 -0.51
N GLU A 178 21.34 15.97 -1.34
CA GLU A 178 21.38 16.13 -2.80
C GLU A 178 20.53 17.31 -3.26
N ILE A 179 19.34 17.49 -2.69
CA ILE A 179 18.47 18.63 -3.01
C ILE A 179 19.13 19.94 -2.57
N LYS A 180 19.73 20.01 -1.38
CA LYS A 180 20.49 21.19 -0.94
C LYS A 180 21.65 21.50 -1.87
N ALA A 181 22.39 20.48 -2.34
CA ALA A 181 23.46 20.65 -3.31
C ALA A 181 22.93 21.18 -4.65
N ALA A 182 21.82 20.65 -5.16
CA ALA A 182 21.19 21.12 -6.39
C ALA A 182 20.81 22.62 -6.30
N PHE A 183 20.19 23.06 -5.19
CA PHE A 183 19.87 24.49 -4.97
C PHE A 183 21.12 25.34 -4.84
N ALA A 184 22.18 24.87 -4.18
CA ALA A 184 23.44 25.61 -4.04
C ALA A 184 24.13 25.78 -5.39
N ASP A 185 24.20 24.76 -6.22
CA ASP A 185 24.77 24.81 -7.57
C ASP A 185 23.96 25.75 -8.47
N PHE A 186 22.63 25.63 -8.45
CA PHE A 186 21.74 26.49 -9.22
C PHE A 186 21.89 27.96 -8.83
N SER A 187 21.96 28.27 -7.53
CA SER A 187 22.18 29.61 -7.03
C SER A 187 23.54 30.19 -7.46
N SER A 188 24.59 29.35 -7.45
CA SER A 188 25.96 29.81 -7.80
C SER A 188 26.12 30.13 -9.29
N HIS A 189 25.36 29.46 -10.17
CA HIS A 189 25.48 29.64 -11.63
C HIS A 189 24.58 30.77 -12.16
N ASN A 190 23.57 31.18 -11.40
CA ASN A 190 22.60 32.21 -11.79
C ASN A 190 22.81 33.56 -11.06
N SER A 191 24.05 34.06 -11.04
CA SER A 191 24.49 35.23 -10.29
C SER A 191 23.73 36.55 -10.60
N ASN A 192 22.87 36.60 -11.59
CA ASN A 192 22.13 37.79 -12.01
C ASN A 192 20.67 37.88 -11.51
N ASN A 193 20.15 36.82 -10.88
CA ASN A 193 18.82 36.80 -10.28
C ASN A 193 18.92 36.44 -8.80
N GLU A 194 18.26 37.20 -7.93
CA GLU A 194 18.02 36.77 -6.54
C GLU A 194 17.12 35.48 -6.59
N ILE A 195 17.76 34.31 -6.50
CA ILE A 195 17.05 33.05 -6.44
C ILE A 195 16.48 32.91 -5.04
N HIS A 196 15.17 32.75 -4.96
CA HIS A 196 14.53 32.36 -3.72
C HIS A 196 14.92 30.91 -3.39
N ILE A 197 15.60 30.70 -2.27
CA ILE A 197 15.85 29.34 -1.73
C ILE A 197 14.78 29.06 -0.68
N PRO A 198 13.89 28.10 -0.95
CA PRO A 198 12.86 27.72 0.01
C PRO A 198 13.43 27.25 1.35
N LYS A 199 12.64 27.32 2.42
CA LYS A 199 13.01 26.69 3.69
C LYS A 199 13.00 25.16 3.51
N ILE A 200 14.10 24.50 3.88
CA ILE A 200 14.28 23.06 3.73
C ILE A 200 14.21 22.38 5.09
N TYR A 201 13.34 21.38 5.21
CA TYR A 201 13.16 20.55 6.39
C TYR A 201 13.53 19.11 6.06
N SER A 202 14.18 18.40 6.99
CA SER A 202 14.60 17.01 6.82
C SER A 202 13.87 16.11 7.82
N GLY A 203 13.08 15.18 7.33
CA GLY A 203 12.27 14.26 8.13
C GLY A 203 12.68 12.81 7.96
N SER A 204 12.85 12.11 9.08
CA SER A 204 13.05 10.64 9.12
C SER A 204 11.70 9.97 9.38
N ALA A 205 11.30 9.03 8.50
CA ALA A 205 10.02 8.36 8.55
C ALA A 205 10.13 6.90 8.13
N GLY A 206 9.27 6.03 8.63
CA GLY A 206 9.06 4.70 8.08
C GLY A 206 10.20 3.69 8.24
N LEU A 207 11.20 3.94 9.10
CA LEU A 207 12.30 3.01 9.33
C LEU A 207 11.80 1.68 9.89
N GLY A 208 12.39 0.58 9.43
CA GLY A 208 12.00 -0.76 9.84
C GLY A 208 10.55 -1.12 9.51
N SER A 209 10.01 -0.55 8.43
CA SER A 209 8.59 -0.68 8.02
C SER A 209 7.61 -0.08 9.04
N ARG A 210 8.07 0.90 9.84
CA ARG A 210 7.19 1.69 10.68
C ARG A 210 6.13 2.35 9.80
N ASP A 211 4.91 2.29 10.23
CA ASP A 211 3.78 2.90 9.55
C ASP A 211 3.94 4.41 9.43
N VAL A 212 3.58 4.97 8.28
CA VAL A 212 3.52 6.41 8.03
C VAL A 212 2.08 6.74 7.67
N ARG A 213 1.36 7.32 8.60
CA ARG A 213 -0.08 7.55 8.54
C ARG A 213 -0.40 8.89 7.89
N PRO A 214 -1.62 9.08 7.41
CA PRO A 214 -2.09 10.39 6.98
C PRO A 214 -1.88 11.48 8.02
N SER A 215 -2.15 11.20 9.30
CA SER A 215 -1.89 12.12 10.42
C SER A 215 -0.41 12.52 10.54
N ASP A 216 0.53 11.60 10.32
CA ASP A 216 1.95 11.92 10.32
C ASP A 216 2.31 12.92 9.21
N ILE A 217 1.73 12.76 8.01
CA ILE A 217 1.94 13.65 6.87
C ILE A 217 1.29 15.02 7.11
N ILE A 218 0.11 15.07 7.71
CA ILE A 218 -0.53 16.32 8.14
C ILE A 218 0.38 17.07 9.12
N ALA A 219 0.92 16.39 10.13
CA ALA A 219 1.83 16.97 11.10
C ALA A 219 3.11 17.55 10.45
N VAL A 220 3.59 16.97 9.36
CA VAL A 220 4.72 17.52 8.59
C VAL A 220 4.36 18.84 7.93
N PHE A 221 3.17 18.97 7.34
CA PHE A 221 2.73 20.27 6.79
C PHE A 221 2.57 21.32 7.89
N GLU A 222 1.95 20.97 9.02
CA GLU A 222 1.79 21.85 10.17
C GLU A 222 3.14 22.33 10.71
N ASN A 223 4.11 21.42 10.86
CA ASN A 223 5.47 21.73 11.29
C ASN A 223 6.17 22.77 10.37
N MET A 224 5.99 22.63 9.04
CA MET A 224 6.56 23.60 8.08
C MET A 224 5.90 24.98 8.19
N MET A 225 4.57 25.02 8.24
CA MET A 225 3.80 26.27 8.30
C MET A 225 4.08 27.05 9.58
N GLU A 226 4.32 26.35 10.68
CA GLU A 226 4.63 26.95 11.99
C GLU A 226 6.14 27.15 12.22
N ASP A 227 7.00 26.74 11.27
CA ASP A 227 8.48 26.84 11.33
C ASP A 227 9.07 26.24 12.63
N GLN A 228 8.60 25.08 13.06
CA GLN A 228 8.99 24.49 14.35
C GLN A 228 10.33 23.75 14.27
N LYS A 229 10.36 22.56 13.68
CA LYS A 229 11.53 21.66 13.68
C LYS A 229 12.10 21.49 12.29
N ARG A 230 13.34 21.89 12.08
CA ARG A 230 14.04 21.73 10.80
C ARG A 230 14.49 20.29 10.54
N THR A 231 14.84 19.57 11.60
CA THR A 231 15.10 18.15 11.56
C THR A 231 14.12 17.45 12.50
N PHE A 232 13.41 16.46 12.02
CA PHE A 232 12.34 15.84 12.77
C PHE A 232 12.14 14.37 12.39
N THR A 233 11.32 13.67 13.16
CA THR A 233 10.83 12.32 12.86
C THR A 233 9.31 12.28 12.98
N VAL A 234 8.68 11.25 12.40
CA VAL A 234 7.23 11.02 12.48
C VAL A 234 6.92 9.58 12.94
N GLY A 235 5.70 9.35 13.39
CA GLY A 235 5.17 8.02 13.70
C GLY A 235 5.68 7.42 15.02
N ILE A 236 6.40 8.16 15.84
CA ILE A 236 6.87 7.75 17.17
C ILE A 236 6.65 8.86 18.20
N GLN A 237 6.73 8.50 19.49
CA GLN A 237 6.75 9.47 20.59
C GLN A 237 8.22 9.76 20.95
N HIS A 238 8.72 10.92 20.58
CA HIS A 238 10.08 11.35 20.84
C HIS A 238 10.17 12.89 20.81
N PRO A 239 11.13 13.53 21.51
CA PRO A 239 11.30 15.00 21.45
C PRO A 239 11.51 15.59 20.04
N LEU A 240 12.07 14.81 19.11
CA LEU A 240 12.22 15.20 17.70
C LEU A 240 10.95 14.98 16.88
N SER A 241 9.93 14.28 17.39
CA SER A 241 8.74 13.97 16.62
C SER A 241 7.87 15.19 16.40
N VAL A 242 7.29 15.28 15.22
CA VAL A 242 6.14 16.13 14.92
C VAL A 242 4.90 15.24 14.93
N ASN A 243 3.82 15.74 15.53
CA ASN A 243 2.58 14.99 15.72
C ASN A 243 1.39 15.94 15.60
N THR A 244 0.25 15.42 15.20
CA THR A 244 -1.04 16.10 15.28
C THR A 244 -2.06 15.21 16.00
N GLU A 245 -3.09 15.80 16.57
CA GLU A 245 -4.23 15.08 17.15
C GLU A 245 -5.27 14.70 16.07
N GLU A 246 -5.13 15.26 14.89
CA GLU A 246 -6.04 15.03 13.79
C GLU A 246 -5.79 13.64 13.15
N ASN A 247 -6.86 12.86 13.01
CA ASN A 247 -6.80 11.55 12.36
C ASN A 247 -8.02 11.37 11.45
N PRO A 248 -8.04 12.03 10.27
CA PRO A 248 -9.15 11.96 9.35
C PRO A 248 -9.20 10.65 8.56
N ASP A 249 -10.41 10.26 8.17
CA ASP A 249 -10.59 9.28 7.11
C ASP A 249 -10.47 9.97 5.75
N ILE A 250 -9.29 9.86 5.14
CA ILE A 250 -8.98 10.51 3.85
C ILE A 250 -9.25 9.62 2.64
N ARG A 251 -9.88 8.45 2.84
CA ARG A 251 -10.20 7.56 1.72
C ARG A 251 -11.25 8.21 0.81
N PRO A 252 -11.08 8.12 -0.53
CA PRO A 252 -12.09 8.61 -1.47
C PRO A 252 -13.48 8.03 -1.20
N GLN A 253 -14.51 8.76 -1.62
CA GLN A 253 -15.88 8.29 -1.49
C GLN A 253 -16.10 6.98 -2.27
N GLY A 254 -16.83 6.04 -1.67
CA GLY A 254 -17.10 4.75 -2.30
C GLY A 254 -16.10 3.66 -1.98
N MET A 255 -14.99 3.98 -1.30
CA MET A 255 -14.07 2.98 -0.77
C MET A 255 -14.73 2.12 0.31
N PHE A 256 -14.35 0.87 0.35
CA PHE A 256 -14.75 -0.10 1.38
C PHE A 256 -13.51 -0.79 1.92
N SER A 257 -13.34 -0.77 3.22
CA SER A 257 -12.20 -1.42 3.86
C SER A 257 -12.62 -2.48 4.86
N MET A 258 -11.81 -3.52 4.96
CA MET A 258 -11.98 -4.58 5.96
C MET A 258 -10.70 -4.86 6.71
N ARG A 259 -10.86 -5.34 7.94
CA ARG A 259 -9.80 -5.88 8.77
C ARG A 259 -10.21 -7.24 9.31
N GLY A 260 -9.33 -8.21 9.17
CA GLY A 260 -9.53 -9.54 9.74
C GLY A 260 -8.52 -9.84 10.84
N HIS A 261 -8.99 -10.43 11.92
CA HIS A 261 -8.17 -10.92 13.04
C HIS A 261 -8.14 -12.45 13.04
N SER A 262 -6.94 -13.01 13.10
CA SER A 262 -6.72 -14.46 13.01
C SER A 262 -5.47 -14.85 13.83
N VAL A 263 -5.16 -16.13 13.79
CA VAL A 263 -3.92 -16.68 14.38
C VAL A 263 -2.99 -17.12 13.25
N GLY A 264 -1.70 -16.87 13.39
CA GLY A 264 -0.68 -17.25 12.41
C GLY A 264 -0.70 -18.74 12.10
N GLY A 265 -0.69 -19.08 10.81
CA GLY A 265 -0.78 -20.46 10.32
C GLY A 265 -2.19 -20.92 9.94
N TYR A 266 -3.25 -20.16 10.25
CA TYR A 266 -4.64 -20.49 9.92
C TYR A 266 -5.08 -20.06 8.52
N GLY A 267 -4.14 -19.72 7.64
CA GLY A 267 -4.44 -19.38 6.24
C GLY A 267 -4.98 -17.97 6.01
N SER A 268 -4.91 -17.09 6.98
CA SER A 268 -5.41 -15.71 6.92
C SER A 268 -4.86 -14.90 5.72
N VAL A 269 -3.57 -15.05 5.42
CA VAL A 269 -2.95 -14.41 4.25
C VAL A 269 -3.57 -14.90 2.95
N THR A 270 -3.80 -16.21 2.85
CA THR A 270 -4.44 -16.81 1.66
C THR A 270 -5.91 -16.36 1.55
N THR A 271 -6.62 -16.31 2.67
CA THR A 271 -8.01 -15.80 2.73
C THR A 271 -8.09 -14.38 2.19
N ASN A 272 -7.25 -13.48 2.71
CA ASN A 272 -7.23 -12.08 2.29
C ASN A 272 -6.96 -11.95 0.78
N LYS A 273 -5.97 -12.71 0.28
CA LYS A 273 -5.64 -12.76 -1.15
C LYS A 273 -6.86 -13.17 -1.99
N ILE A 274 -7.56 -14.22 -1.59
CA ILE A 274 -8.70 -14.73 -2.34
C ILE A 274 -9.84 -13.73 -2.35
N ILE A 275 -10.18 -13.16 -1.19
CA ILE A 275 -11.24 -12.15 -1.10
C ILE A 275 -10.91 -10.95 -1.98
N ALA A 276 -9.70 -10.39 -1.85
CA ALA A 276 -9.25 -9.24 -2.63
C ALA A 276 -9.32 -9.51 -4.14
N THR A 277 -8.80 -10.65 -4.57
CA THR A 277 -8.75 -11.01 -6.00
C THR A 277 -10.15 -11.22 -6.58
N ILE A 278 -11.03 -11.88 -5.83
CA ILE A 278 -12.41 -12.11 -6.31
C ILE A 278 -13.22 -10.82 -6.31
N VAL A 279 -13.03 -9.94 -5.32
CA VAL A 279 -13.68 -8.61 -5.28
C VAL A 279 -13.22 -7.76 -6.47
N ALA A 280 -11.92 -7.75 -6.76
CA ALA A 280 -11.40 -7.04 -7.94
C ALA A 280 -12.00 -7.57 -9.25
N ASP A 281 -11.93 -8.88 -9.48
CA ASP A 281 -12.43 -9.51 -10.71
C ASP A 281 -13.95 -9.38 -10.87
N LEU A 282 -14.70 -9.54 -9.77
CA LEU A 282 -16.16 -9.61 -9.81
C LEU A 282 -16.82 -8.24 -9.97
N PHE A 283 -16.27 -7.24 -9.31
CA PHE A 283 -16.85 -5.90 -9.26
C PHE A 283 -16.05 -4.86 -10.06
N ASN A 284 -14.96 -5.28 -10.72
CA ASN A 284 -14.05 -4.40 -11.46
C ASN A 284 -13.60 -3.20 -10.61
N LEU A 285 -13.10 -3.50 -9.42
CA LEU A 285 -12.63 -2.51 -8.44
C LEU A 285 -11.12 -2.56 -8.29
N HIS A 286 -10.55 -1.40 -7.96
CA HIS A 286 -9.20 -1.34 -7.43
C HIS A 286 -9.16 -1.98 -6.05
N VAL A 287 -8.12 -2.77 -5.79
CA VAL A 287 -7.93 -3.43 -4.49
C VAL A 287 -6.52 -3.25 -3.97
N GLN A 288 -6.42 -3.15 -2.66
CA GLN A 288 -5.15 -3.24 -1.94
C GLN A 288 -5.36 -4.15 -0.74
N ALA A 289 -4.53 -5.20 -0.61
CA ALA A 289 -4.68 -6.14 0.49
C ALA A 289 -3.30 -6.60 0.99
N TYR A 290 -3.10 -6.56 2.30
CA TYR A 290 -1.84 -6.90 2.93
C TYR A 290 -2.04 -7.51 4.33
N PRO A 291 -1.15 -8.44 4.74
CA PRO A 291 -1.13 -8.97 6.09
C PRO A 291 -0.22 -8.13 7.00
N LYS A 292 -0.53 -8.15 8.31
CA LYS A 292 0.37 -7.72 9.37
C LYS A 292 0.64 -8.90 10.29
N TYR A 293 1.88 -9.33 10.34
CA TYR A 293 2.35 -10.40 11.23
C TYR A 293 3.76 -10.10 11.73
N GLY A 294 4.08 -10.62 12.93
CA GLY A 294 5.45 -10.54 13.45
C GLY A 294 6.41 -11.49 12.73
N SER A 295 7.70 -11.40 13.04
CA SER A 295 8.75 -12.29 12.51
C SER A 295 8.50 -13.77 12.83
N GLU A 296 7.85 -14.07 13.94
CA GLU A 296 7.40 -15.40 14.34
C GLU A 296 6.00 -15.65 13.82
N LYS A 297 5.84 -16.63 12.90
CA LYS A 297 4.66 -16.76 12.06
C LYS A 297 3.58 -17.72 12.58
N LYS A 298 3.89 -18.65 13.49
CA LYS A 298 2.93 -19.66 13.95
C LYS A 298 2.44 -19.37 15.37
N GLY A 299 1.12 -19.42 15.54
CA GLY A 299 0.47 -19.31 16.86
C GLY A 299 0.32 -17.89 17.40
N LEU A 300 0.86 -16.86 16.72
CA LEU A 300 0.71 -15.47 17.13
C LEU A 300 -0.48 -14.79 16.44
N PRO A 301 -1.03 -13.73 17.04
CA PRO A 301 -2.08 -12.93 16.39
C PRO A 301 -1.61 -12.39 15.06
N THR A 302 -2.47 -12.52 14.05
CA THR A 302 -2.24 -12.03 12.70
C THR A 302 -3.42 -11.15 12.30
N THR A 303 -3.13 -9.97 11.81
CA THR A 303 -4.14 -9.08 11.24
C THR A 303 -3.94 -9.00 9.73
N TYR A 304 -5.02 -8.90 8.98
CA TYR A 304 -4.97 -8.64 7.55
C TYR A 304 -5.97 -7.55 7.19
N PHE A 305 -5.62 -6.82 6.14
CA PHE A 305 -6.35 -5.64 5.71
C PHE A 305 -6.67 -5.75 4.22
N MET A 306 -7.80 -5.19 3.82
CA MET A 306 -8.16 -5.01 2.43
C MET A 306 -8.93 -3.71 2.26
N THR A 307 -8.62 -2.98 1.19
CA THR A 307 -9.44 -1.87 0.68
C THR A 307 -9.85 -2.20 -0.73
N ALA A 308 -11.08 -1.86 -1.10
CA ALA A 308 -11.60 -1.97 -2.45
C ALA A 308 -12.42 -0.72 -2.79
N GLY A 309 -12.29 -0.22 -4.02
CA GLY A 309 -13.04 0.95 -4.45
C GLY A 309 -12.91 1.27 -5.93
N PRO A 310 -13.64 2.28 -6.41
CA PRO A 310 -13.70 2.64 -7.83
C PRO A 310 -12.43 3.34 -8.32
N GLU A 311 -11.58 3.82 -7.43
CA GLU A 311 -10.39 4.60 -7.73
C GLU A 311 -9.11 3.94 -7.19
N PRO A 312 -7.93 4.27 -7.75
CA PRO A 312 -6.65 3.80 -7.24
C PRO A 312 -6.46 4.13 -5.74
N ILE A 313 -5.87 3.21 -5.01
CA ILE A 313 -5.66 3.33 -3.57
C ILE A 313 -4.26 3.91 -3.34
N LEU A 314 -4.20 5.17 -2.94
CA LEU A 314 -2.94 5.90 -2.75
C LEU A 314 -2.38 5.77 -1.32
N THR A 315 -3.19 5.38 -0.34
CA THR A 315 -2.74 5.25 1.05
C THR A 315 -2.03 3.93 1.28
N HIS A 316 -0.81 4.00 1.81
CA HIS A 316 0.04 2.84 2.12
C HIS A 316 0.36 2.78 3.61
N SER A 317 -0.68 2.84 4.43
CA SER A 317 -0.62 2.72 5.88
C SER A 317 -1.62 1.68 6.40
N GLU A 318 -1.48 1.29 7.66
CA GLU A 318 -2.48 0.44 8.30
C GLU A 318 -3.86 1.10 8.28
N LEU A 319 -4.88 0.31 7.98
CA LEU A 319 -6.25 0.81 7.93
C LEU A 319 -6.74 1.12 9.35
N GLU A 320 -6.94 2.38 9.64
CA GLU A 320 -7.52 2.86 10.89
C GLU A 320 -9.05 2.86 10.83
N PHE A 321 -9.64 3.07 9.66
CA PHE A 321 -11.09 3.09 9.43
C PHE A 321 -11.51 1.92 8.54
N VAL A 322 -12.49 1.14 8.99
CA VAL A 322 -13.00 -0.03 8.25
C VAL A 322 -14.52 -0.12 8.38
N GLU A 323 -15.16 -0.67 7.37
CA GLU A 323 -16.60 -0.95 7.34
C GLU A 323 -16.92 -2.38 7.80
N PHE A 324 -15.93 -3.29 7.74
CA PHE A 324 -16.11 -4.69 8.10
C PHE A 324 -14.93 -5.23 8.91
N VAL A 325 -15.24 -5.91 10.00
CA VAL A 325 -14.25 -6.64 10.81
C VAL A 325 -14.61 -8.11 10.85
N ALA A 326 -13.65 -8.98 10.52
CA ALA A 326 -13.79 -10.44 10.63
C ALA A 326 -12.94 -10.98 11.78
N LEU A 327 -13.57 -11.54 12.80
CA LEU A 327 -12.90 -12.26 13.89
C LEU A 327 -12.89 -13.76 13.58
N ASN A 328 -11.80 -14.25 13.00
CA ASN A 328 -11.58 -15.67 12.79
C ASN A 328 -11.18 -16.40 14.09
N ASP A 329 -10.84 -15.64 15.12
CA ASP A 329 -10.62 -16.11 16.48
C ASP A 329 -11.21 -15.08 17.47
N VAL A 330 -12.19 -15.51 18.25
CA VAL A 330 -12.87 -14.68 19.26
C VAL A 330 -11.91 -14.21 20.37
N ASN A 331 -10.78 -14.90 20.58
CA ASN A 331 -9.74 -14.47 21.51
C ASN A 331 -9.09 -13.12 21.13
N ALA A 332 -9.32 -12.62 19.92
CA ALA A 332 -8.89 -11.28 19.54
C ALA A 332 -9.38 -10.20 20.51
N PHE A 333 -10.55 -10.36 21.14
CA PHE A 333 -11.05 -9.46 22.16
C PHE A 333 -10.19 -9.41 23.44
N ASN A 334 -9.45 -10.48 23.73
CA ASN A 334 -8.56 -10.56 24.88
C ASN A 334 -7.17 -9.97 24.62
N LEU A 335 -6.80 -9.85 23.33
CA LEU A 335 -5.48 -9.43 22.90
C LEU A 335 -5.43 -7.96 22.49
N SER A 336 -6.56 -7.43 22.01
CA SER A 336 -6.67 -6.07 21.51
C SER A 336 -8.13 -5.62 21.48
N ASN A 337 -8.37 -4.37 21.07
CA ASN A 337 -9.72 -3.92 20.73
C ASN A 337 -9.95 -4.06 19.21
N PRO A 338 -10.55 -5.16 18.73
CA PRO A 338 -10.77 -5.34 17.30
C PRO A 338 -11.84 -4.41 16.70
N LEU A 339 -12.60 -3.69 17.54
CA LEU A 339 -13.60 -2.72 17.10
C LEU A 339 -13.03 -1.32 16.86
N THR A 340 -11.75 -1.08 17.18
CA THR A 340 -11.12 0.22 16.91
C THR A 340 -11.23 0.57 15.44
N GLY A 341 -11.77 1.76 15.10
CA GLY A 341 -11.94 2.24 13.73
C GLY A 341 -13.01 1.53 12.91
N LEU A 342 -13.77 0.59 13.49
CA LEU A 342 -14.99 0.09 12.84
C LEU A 342 -16.02 1.21 12.83
N LYS A 343 -16.43 1.63 11.64
CA LYS A 343 -17.36 2.74 11.46
C LYS A 343 -18.74 2.45 12.07
N ASP A 344 -19.46 3.50 12.40
CA ASP A 344 -20.87 3.41 12.81
C ASP A 344 -21.68 2.66 11.75
N GLN A 345 -22.58 1.78 12.18
CA GLN A 345 -23.32 0.84 11.34
C GLN A 345 -22.46 -0.18 10.58
N GLY A 346 -21.17 -0.24 10.88
CA GLY A 346 -20.24 -1.24 10.34
C GLY A 346 -20.61 -2.66 10.77
N THR A 347 -19.97 -3.62 10.14
CA THR A 347 -20.29 -5.04 10.33
C THR A 347 -19.16 -5.77 11.07
N LEU A 348 -19.51 -6.49 12.13
CA LEU A 348 -18.66 -7.43 12.80
C LEU A 348 -19.10 -8.87 12.46
N PHE A 349 -18.17 -9.69 12.00
CA PHE A 349 -18.36 -11.13 11.84
C PHE A 349 -17.51 -11.89 12.85
N ILE A 350 -18.09 -12.93 13.48
CA ILE A 350 -17.41 -13.79 14.47
C ILE A 350 -17.47 -15.25 14.00
N GLN A 351 -16.31 -15.88 13.91
CA GLN A 351 -16.19 -17.33 13.81
C GLN A 351 -16.53 -17.96 15.16
N THR A 352 -17.61 -18.74 15.22
CA THR A 352 -18.01 -19.45 16.45
C THR A 352 -18.81 -20.71 16.12
N HIS A 353 -18.72 -21.72 16.97
CA HIS A 353 -19.55 -22.92 16.91
C HIS A 353 -20.92 -22.74 17.57
N LEU A 354 -21.14 -21.62 18.23
CA LEU A 354 -22.41 -21.31 18.86
C LEU A 354 -23.45 -20.92 17.79
N THR A 355 -24.68 -21.42 17.96
CA THR A 355 -25.78 -21.18 17.02
C THR A 355 -26.89 -20.31 17.62
N GLU A 356 -27.00 -20.31 18.93
CA GLU A 356 -28.01 -19.53 19.64
C GLU A 356 -27.55 -18.09 19.86
N GLU A 357 -28.40 -17.12 19.53
CA GLU A 357 -28.05 -15.68 19.64
C GLU A 357 -27.58 -15.28 21.03
N GLU A 358 -28.24 -15.79 22.07
CA GLU A 358 -27.92 -15.47 23.46
C GLU A 358 -26.52 -16.01 23.83
N ALA A 359 -26.21 -17.23 23.44
CA ALA A 359 -24.88 -17.83 23.68
C ALA A 359 -23.77 -17.08 22.91
N ILE A 360 -24.03 -16.62 21.69
CA ILE A 360 -23.09 -15.82 20.89
C ILE A 360 -22.86 -14.48 21.60
N LEU A 361 -23.91 -13.80 22.03
CA LEU A 361 -23.79 -12.54 22.76
C LEU A 361 -23.03 -12.69 24.09
N ASP A 362 -23.22 -13.80 24.81
CA ASP A 362 -22.51 -14.05 26.07
C ASP A 362 -21.02 -14.34 25.90
N SER A 363 -20.61 -14.77 24.71
CA SER A 363 -19.20 -14.96 24.37
C SER A 363 -18.46 -13.64 24.12
N ILE A 364 -19.18 -12.52 23.94
CA ILE A 364 -18.60 -11.21 23.66
C ILE A 364 -18.41 -10.42 24.95
N PRO A 365 -17.24 -9.76 25.17
CA PRO A 365 -17.01 -8.92 26.33
C PRO A 365 -18.04 -7.80 26.49
N LYS A 366 -18.40 -7.44 27.71
CA LYS A 366 -19.40 -6.41 27.99
C LYS A 366 -19.11 -5.08 27.32
N TRP A 367 -17.85 -4.63 27.33
CA TRP A 367 -17.43 -3.39 26.68
C TRP A 367 -17.65 -3.42 25.17
N ALA A 368 -17.39 -4.58 24.53
CA ALA A 368 -17.59 -4.73 23.09
C ALA A 368 -19.08 -4.75 22.73
N LYS A 369 -19.92 -5.44 23.52
CA LYS A 369 -21.40 -5.40 23.38
C LYS A 369 -21.92 -3.96 23.46
N HIS A 370 -21.45 -3.18 24.45
CA HIS A 370 -21.82 -1.78 24.58
C HIS A 370 -21.46 -0.96 23.35
N THR A 371 -20.22 -1.13 22.83
CA THR A 371 -19.77 -0.44 21.62
C THR A 371 -20.60 -0.83 20.39
N LEU A 372 -20.89 -2.11 20.20
CA LEU A 372 -21.71 -2.60 19.09
C LEU A 372 -23.12 -1.98 19.11
N ILE A 373 -23.75 -1.91 20.29
CA ILE A 373 -25.08 -1.32 20.44
C ILE A 373 -25.05 0.19 20.24
N LYS A 374 -24.11 0.89 20.90
CA LYS A 374 -23.98 2.36 20.83
C LYS A 374 -23.81 2.84 19.38
N ASN A 375 -22.96 2.17 18.62
CA ASN A 375 -22.64 2.56 17.25
C ASN A 375 -23.53 1.86 16.21
N GLN A 376 -24.60 1.21 16.63
CA GLN A 376 -25.59 0.54 15.76
C GLN A 376 -24.95 -0.46 14.78
N MET A 377 -23.89 -1.14 15.21
CA MET A 377 -23.16 -2.08 14.38
C MET A 377 -23.99 -3.34 14.11
N LYS A 378 -23.69 -4.03 13.01
CA LYS A 378 -24.30 -5.31 12.65
C LYS A 378 -23.41 -6.45 13.13
N LEU A 379 -24.01 -7.47 13.74
CA LEU A 379 -23.28 -8.67 14.20
C LEU A 379 -23.74 -9.90 13.42
N PHE A 380 -22.74 -10.62 12.90
CA PHE A 380 -22.97 -11.89 12.21
C PHE A 380 -22.05 -12.98 12.78
N ALA A 381 -22.51 -14.22 12.72
CA ALA A 381 -21.76 -15.37 13.22
C ALA A 381 -21.91 -16.59 12.32
N LEU A 382 -20.89 -17.44 12.28
CA LEU A 382 -20.92 -18.72 11.56
C LEU A 382 -19.79 -19.62 12.04
N ASP A 383 -20.01 -20.95 12.06
CA ASP A 383 -18.95 -21.94 12.22
C ASP A 383 -18.29 -22.27 10.86
N THR A 384 -17.32 -21.45 10.46
CA THR A 384 -16.56 -21.67 9.23
C THR A 384 -15.68 -22.92 9.29
N LYS A 385 -15.31 -23.37 10.50
CA LYS A 385 -14.49 -24.57 10.71
C LYS A 385 -15.30 -25.83 10.40
N GLU A 386 -16.52 -25.89 10.90
CA GLU A 386 -17.40 -27.03 10.65
C GLU A 386 -17.79 -27.13 9.18
N ILE A 387 -18.18 -26.02 8.56
CA ILE A 387 -18.47 -26.02 7.11
C ILE A 387 -17.24 -26.47 6.32
N SER A 388 -16.04 -26.01 6.67
CA SER A 388 -14.82 -26.42 5.99
C SER A 388 -14.54 -27.92 6.08
N ARG A 389 -14.88 -28.56 7.21
CA ARG A 389 -14.78 -30.01 7.36
C ARG A 389 -15.80 -30.77 6.48
N GLN A 390 -17.01 -30.23 6.38
CA GLN A 390 -18.09 -30.85 5.59
C GLN A 390 -17.86 -30.79 4.09
N VAL A 391 -17.20 -29.72 3.61
CA VAL A 391 -17.02 -29.49 2.17
C VAL A 391 -15.68 -29.98 1.63
N SER A 392 -14.65 -30.06 2.48
CA SER A 392 -13.32 -30.42 2.01
C SER A 392 -13.17 -31.92 1.80
N THR A 393 -12.85 -32.34 0.60
CA THR A 393 -12.51 -33.73 0.26
C THR A 393 -11.06 -34.06 0.67
N ARG A 394 -10.25 -33.08 1.05
CA ARG A 394 -8.84 -33.24 1.42
C ARG A 394 -8.57 -32.66 2.80
N PRO A 395 -8.18 -33.46 3.81
CA PRO A 395 -7.97 -33.01 5.17
C PRO A 395 -6.93 -31.85 5.29
N GLU A 396 -5.90 -31.86 4.47
CA GLU A 396 -4.86 -30.82 4.45
C GLU A 396 -5.35 -29.46 3.97
N LEU A 397 -6.52 -29.40 3.31
CA LEU A 397 -7.11 -28.15 2.81
C LEU A 397 -8.13 -27.54 3.77
N ILE A 398 -8.62 -28.28 4.78
CA ILE A 398 -9.69 -27.84 5.69
C ILE A 398 -9.39 -26.44 6.27
N GLN A 399 -8.16 -26.22 6.70
CA GLN A 399 -7.77 -24.95 7.30
C GLN A 399 -7.83 -23.77 6.31
N ARG A 400 -7.47 -24.01 5.05
CA ARG A 400 -7.54 -23.01 3.98
C ARG A 400 -8.97 -22.76 3.51
N MET A 401 -9.83 -23.77 3.60
CA MET A 401 -11.24 -23.66 3.21
C MET A 401 -12.02 -22.69 4.09
N GLN A 402 -11.60 -22.45 5.34
CA GLN A 402 -12.25 -21.45 6.20
C GLN A 402 -12.25 -20.06 5.55
N GLY A 403 -11.18 -19.71 4.85
CA GLY A 403 -11.12 -18.45 4.10
C GLY A 403 -12.07 -18.39 2.93
N ILE A 404 -12.35 -19.53 2.30
CA ILE A 404 -13.33 -19.63 1.22
C ILE A 404 -14.77 -19.51 1.76
N VAL A 405 -15.04 -20.12 2.92
CA VAL A 405 -16.33 -19.93 3.61
C VAL A 405 -16.51 -18.46 4.00
N LEU A 406 -15.45 -17.81 4.51
CA LEU A 406 -15.49 -16.39 4.86
C LEU A 406 -15.76 -15.50 3.64
N LEU A 407 -15.27 -15.86 2.46
CA LEU A 407 -15.65 -15.15 1.23
C LEU A 407 -17.17 -15.19 1.01
N GLY A 408 -17.83 -16.32 1.21
CA GLY A 408 -19.29 -16.43 1.14
C GLY A 408 -20.00 -15.50 2.13
N VAL A 409 -19.53 -15.50 3.38
CA VAL A 409 -20.02 -14.59 4.42
C VAL A 409 -19.82 -13.13 3.98
N PHE A 410 -18.61 -12.77 3.55
CA PHE A 410 -18.28 -11.42 3.09
C PHE A 410 -19.24 -10.95 2.00
N LEU A 411 -19.45 -11.74 0.97
CA LEU A 411 -20.36 -11.41 -0.14
C LEU A 411 -21.83 -11.26 0.32
N ARG A 412 -22.24 -11.93 1.39
CA ARG A 412 -23.58 -11.85 1.95
C ARG A 412 -23.84 -10.61 2.78
N VAL A 413 -22.85 -10.24 3.62
CA VAL A 413 -23.03 -9.23 4.68
C VAL A 413 -22.52 -7.83 4.31
N THR A 414 -21.79 -7.73 3.18
CA THR A 414 -21.27 -6.47 2.67
C THR A 414 -22.16 -5.88 1.58
N PRO A 415 -22.10 -4.56 1.31
CA PRO A 415 -23.02 -3.90 0.39
C PRO A 415 -22.69 -4.09 -1.10
N PHE A 416 -21.71 -4.93 -1.45
CA PHE A 416 -21.26 -5.04 -2.84
C PHE A 416 -22.35 -5.52 -3.79
N SER A 417 -23.10 -6.56 -3.43
CA SER A 417 -24.19 -7.09 -4.27
C SER A 417 -25.23 -6.04 -4.58
N GLU A 418 -25.61 -5.22 -3.57
CA GLU A 418 -26.57 -4.12 -3.72
C GLU A 418 -25.99 -2.99 -4.57
N ARG A 419 -24.74 -2.57 -4.30
CA ARG A 419 -24.08 -1.48 -5.04
C ARG A 419 -23.95 -1.78 -6.54
N PHE A 420 -23.72 -3.04 -6.89
CA PHE A 420 -23.54 -3.47 -8.28
C PHE A 420 -24.76 -4.12 -8.89
N ASN A 421 -25.93 -4.03 -8.23
CA ASN A 421 -27.21 -4.59 -8.68
C ASN A 421 -27.09 -6.07 -9.11
N MET A 422 -26.30 -6.86 -8.38
CA MET A 422 -26.11 -8.27 -8.64
C MET A 422 -27.08 -9.10 -7.80
N ASP A 423 -27.90 -9.89 -8.44
CA ASP A 423 -28.68 -10.91 -7.76
C ASP A 423 -27.80 -12.09 -7.34
N LYS A 424 -28.30 -12.97 -6.48
CA LYS A 424 -27.56 -14.14 -5.99
C LYS A 424 -27.03 -15.01 -7.12
N LYS A 425 -27.79 -15.17 -8.20
CA LYS A 425 -27.41 -16.04 -9.31
C LYS A 425 -26.21 -15.45 -10.05
N SER A 426 -26.30 -14.22 -10.48
CA SER A 426 -25.21 -13.51 -11.17
C SER A 426 -23.95 -13.41 -10.30
N LEU A 427 -24.12 -13.20 -8.99
CA LEU A 427 -23.03 -13.17 -8.03
C LEU A 427 -22.30 -14.52 -7.99
N MET A 428 -23.02 -15.63 -7.88
CA MET A 428 -22.42 -16.97 -7.80
C MET A 428 -21.81 -17.42 -9.14
N GLU A 429 -22.38 -17.05 -10.27
CA GLU A 429 -21.78 -17.27 -11.59
C GLU A 429 -20.44 -16.54 -11.74
N GLY A 430 -20.37 -15.28 -11.27
CA GLY A 430 -19.12 -14.51 -11.25
C GLY A 430 -18.07 -15.12 -10.32
N VAL A 431 -18.48 -15.54 -9.13
CA VAL A 431 -17.62 -16.27 -8.18
C VAL A 431 -17.08 -17.56 -8.81
N GLU A 432 -17.93 -18.33 -9.50
CA GLU A 432 -17.49 -19.56 -10.19
C GLU A 432 -16.42 -19.25 -11.23
N LYS A 433 -16.62 -18.24 -12.05
CA LYS A 433 -15.64 -17.81 -13.06
C LYS A 433 -14.28 -17.48 -12.42
N SER A 434 -14.27 -16.75 -11.33
CA SER A 434 -13.05 -16.38 -10.61
C SER A 434 -12.40 -17.60 -9.94
N ILE A 435 -13.16 -18.47 -9.29
CA ILE A 435 -12.65 -19.69 -8.67
C ILE A 435 -12.04 -20.61 -9.73
N ARG A 436 -12.67 -20.78 -10.90
CA ARG A 436 -12.12 -21.57 -12.01
C ARG A 436 -10.82 -20.96 -12.55
N LYS A 437 -10.72 -19.66 -12.65
CA LYS A 437 -9.50 -18.95 -13.05
C LYS A 437 -8.32 -19.27 -12.12
N TYR A 438 -8.54 -19.29 -10.80
CA TYR A 438 -7.46 -19.46 -9.81
C TYR A 438 -7.21 -20.91 -9.40
N PHE A 439 -8.23 -21.75 -9.38
CA PHE A 439 -8.15 -23.12 -8.87
C PHE A 439 -8.34 -24.18 -9.95
N GLY A 440 -8.79 -23.83 -11.16
CA GLY A 440 -9.09 -24.81 -12.22
C GLY A 440 -7.93 -25.75 -12.55
N LYS A 441 -6.70 -25.24 -12.56
CA LYS A 441 -5.49 -26.05 -12.77
C LYS A 441 -5.22 -27.10 -11.66
N LYS A 442 -5.89 -26.99 -10.50
CA LYS A 442 -5.74 -27.93 -9.36
C LYS A 442 -6.72 -29.09 -9.40
N GLY A 443 -7.64 -29.10 -10.35
CA GLY A 443 -8.61 -30.12 -10.58
C GLY A 443 -10.06 -29.74 -10.25
N GLU A 444 -11.03 -30.35 -10.94
CA GLU A 444 -12.45 -29.98 -10.86
C GLU A 444 -13.03 -30.18 -9.44
N GLN A 445 -12.62 -31.23 -8.73
CA GLN A 445 -13.10 -31.47 -7.36
C GLN A 445 -12.75 -30.29 -6.42
N ILE A 446 -11.55 -29.72 -6.57
CA ILE A 446 -11.14 -28.54 -5.76
C ILE A 446 -12.02 -27.33 -6.11
N VAL A 447 -12.35 -27.15 -7.38
CA VAL A 447 -13.27 -26.07 -7.79
C VAL A 447 -14.64 -26.27 -7.14
N LEU A 448 -15.21 -27.47 -7.21
CA LEU A 448 -16.52 -27.79 -6.63
C LEU A 448 -16.53 -27.62 -5.11
N ASP A 449 -15.49 -28.09 -4.41
CA ASP A 449 -15.35 -27.89 -2.95
C ASP A 449 -15.35 -26.40 -2.59
N ASN A 450 -14.61 -25.58 -3.33
CA ASN A 450 -14.56 -24.14 -3.10
C ASN A 450 -15.92 -23.47 -3.37
N LEU A 451 -16.59 -23.80 -4.46
CA LEU A 451 -17.92 -23.26 -4.77
C LEU A 451 -18.94 -23.62 -3.70
N LYS A 452 -18.94 -24.86 -3.24
CA LYS A 452 -19.79 -25.31 -2.13
C LYS A 452 -19.49 -24.54 -0.84
N ALA A 453 -18.21 -24.30 -0.53
CA ALA A 453 -17.81 -23.54 0.65
C ALA A 453 -18.33 -22.10 0.59
N VAL A 454 -18.21 -21.41 -0.56
CA VAL A 454 -18.75 -20.05 -0.72
C VAL A 454 -20.27 -20.05 -0.56
N SER A 455 -20.97 -20.97 -1.22
CA SER A 455 -22.45 -21.06 -1.13
C SER A 455 -22.90 -21.28 0.30
N MET A 456 -22.30 -22.23 1.02
CA MET A 456 -22.64 -22.50 2.41
C MET A 456 -22.31 -21.32 3.33
N GLY A 457 -21.20 -20.61 3.13
CA GLY A 457 -20.88 -19.39 3.87
C GLY A 457 -21.90 -18.29 3.65
N TYR A 458 -22.34 -18.11 2.41
CA TYR A 458 -23.34 -17.13 2.03
C TYR A 458 -24.74 -17.42 2.61
N GLU A 459 -25.14 -18.70 2.64
CA GLU A 459 -26.50 -19.13 3.02
C GLU A 459 -26.67 -19.29 4.53
N ASN A 460 -25.62 -19.77 5.24
CA ASN A 460 -25.75 -20.18 6.63
C ASN A 460 -25.26 -19.13 7.64
N VAL A 461 -24.81 -17.95 7.20
CA VAL A 461 -24.40 -16.89 8.14
C VAL A 461 -25.60 -16.40 8.94
N ILE A 462 -25.45 -16.36 10.27
CA ILE A 462 -26.49 -15.98 11.23
C ILE A 462 -26.36 -14.48 11.51
N SER A 463 -27.47 -13.75 11.40
CA SER A 463 -27.58 -12.37 11.86
C SER A 463 -27.99 -12.38 13.33
N VAL A 464 -27.19 -11.76 14.21
CA VAL A 464 -27.41 -11.74 15.65
C VAL A 464 -28.07 -10.42 16.06
N ASN A 465 -29.22 -10.48 16.69
CA ASN A 465 -29.96 -9.30 17.13
C ASN A 465 -29.40 -8.71 18.42
N LEU A 466 -28.72 -7.58 18.34
CA LEU A 466 -28.13 -6.87 19.47
C LEU A 466 -29.17 -6.27 20.44
N LYS A 467 -30.45 -6.14 20.02
CA LYS A 467 -31.53 -5.53 20.85
C LYS A 467 -32.24 -6.51 21.78
N SER A 468 -31.98 -7.82 21.66
CA SER A 468 -32.67 -8.84 22.49
C SER A 468 -32.27 -8.81 23.98
N GLN A 469 -31.22 -8.10 24.36
CA GLN A 469 -30.87 -7.88 25.76
C GLN A 469 -31.36 -6.52 26.29
N LYS A 470 -32.64 -6.37 26.53
CA LYS A 470 -33.24 -5.23 27.26
C LYS A 470 -32.85 -5.26 28.76
N GLY A 471 -31.57 -5.18 29.10
CA GLY A 471 -31.14 -5.24 30.50
C GLY A 471 -29.72 -4.80 30.80
N VAL A 472 -28.94 -4.39 29.81
CA VAL A 472 -27.51 -4.06 29.97
C VAL A 472 -27.22 -2.56 29.88
N LEU A 473 -28.24 -1.71 29.88
CA LEU A 473 -28.08 -0.27 30.01
C LEU A 473 -28.37 0.17 31.45
N VAL A 474 -27.57 -0.24 32.42
CA VAL A 474 -27.42 0.42 33.73
C VAL A 474 -25.96 0.36 34.12
#